data_0b27de4398135897aaf9998034f89ffa
#
_entry.id   0b27de4398135897aaf9998034f89ffa
#
_cell.length_a   1.000
_cell.length_b   1.000
_cell.length_c   1.000
_cell.angle_alpha   90.00
_cell.angle_beta   90.00
_cell.angle_gamma   90.00
#
_symmetry.space_group_name_H-M   'P 1'
#
loop_
_entity.id
_entity.type
_entity.pdbx_description
1 polymer ?
#
loop_
_entity_poly.entity_id
_entity_poly.type
_entity_poly.pdbx_seq_one_letter_code
_entity_poly.pdbx_strand_id
1 'polypeptide(L)'
;MDGHGAINDTARALFAPLGGDYDRWAAILSFAQDPRWRRFLVEHVPVGPDAQVLDVATGTGAIARALVRRYGCHVVGVDQSPQMLEGARERIGKAGLSDRIELRLGNAEELDLAEGSFDALTAGYLLRYVDDPLRTVTDLLRLVRPGGPFALLDFSVPPNIAARGLWHLYTGVGLPVLGRMVSPAWADVGRYLRPSITAFDAAYPPPALRELLLEAGAANVNTRRLSLGGGLVAWGVRAVR
;
A
#
# COMPACT_ATOMS: atom_id res chain seq x y z
N MET A 1 -9.83 23.94 14.68
CA MET A 1 -10.21 22.55 15.06
C MET A 1 -9.92 21.69 13.86
N ASP A 2 -8.92 20.92 14.04
CA ASP A 2 -7.96 20.41 13.07
C ASP A 2 -8.52 19.22 12.30
N GLY A 3 -8.68 19.38 10.98
CA GLY A 3 -9.07 18.30 10.06
C GLY A 3 -7.93 17.27 9.81
N HIS A 4 -6.82 17.38 10.57
CA HIS A 4 -5.72 16.44 10.55
C HIS A 4 -6.14 15.15 11.25
N GLY A 5 -5.98 14.02 10.59
CA GLY A 5 -6.30 12.70 11.12
C GLY A 5 -7.66 12.12 10.74
N ALA A 6 -8.60 12.91 10.20
CA ALA A 6 -9.95 12.43 9.89
C ALA A 6 -9.98 11.34 8.81
N ILE A 7 -9.12 11.43 7.79
CA ILE A 7 -9.03 10.43 6.70
C ILE A 7 -8.38 9.15 7.26
N ASN A 8 -7.33 9.31 8.02
CA ASN A 8 -6.59 8.22 8.65
C ASN A 8 -7.45 7.45 9.67
N ASP A 9 -8.20 8.15 10.53
CA ASP A 9 -9.12 7.54 11.49
C ASP A 9 -10.27 6.79 10.79
N THR A 10 -10.80 7.35 9.69
CA THR A 10 -11.82 6.68 8.87
C THR A 10 -11.27 5.38 8.28
N ALA A 11 -10.07 5.39 7.74
CA ALA A 11 -9.43 4.19 7.21
C ALA A 11 -9.23 3.13 8.29
N ARG A 12 -8.69 3.53 9.45
CA ARG A 12 -8.48 2.63 10.59
C ARG A 12 -9.79 1.97 11.04
N ALA A 13 -10.85 2.74 11.21
CA ALA A 13 -12.16 2.22 11.60
C ALA A 13 -12.76 1.27 10.55
N LEU A 14 -12.56 1.57 9.25
CA LEU A 14 -13.08 0.78 8.14
C LEU A 14 -12.40 -0.59 8.02
N PHE A 15 -11.09 -0.65 8.22
CA PHE A 15 -10.31 -1.88 8.01
C PHE A 15 -10.13 -2.72 9.28
N ALA A 16 -10.30 -2.15 10.48
CA ALA A 16 -10.15 -2.87 11.75
C ALA A 16 -10.98 -4.17 11.83
N PRO A 17 -12.26 -4.23 11.38
CA PRO A 17 -13.07 -5.44 11.47
C PRO A 17 -12.65 -6.56 10.51
N LEU A 18 -11.73 -6.31 9.56
CA LEU A 18 -11.45 -7.22 8.44
C LEU A 18 -10.25 -8.16 8.67
N GLY A 19 -9.46 -7.95 9.74
CA GLY A 19 -8.11 -8.53 9.94
C GLY A 19 -7.95 -10.02 9.63
N GLY A 20 -8.89 -10.86 10.09
CA GLY A 20 -8.75 -12.32 10.00
C GLY A 20 -8.72 -12.89 8.58
N ASP A 21 -9.66 -12.52 7.73
CA ASP A 21 -9.82 -13.06 6.36
C ASP A 21 -9.53 -12.04 5.25
N TYR A 22 -8.92 -10.91 5.59
CA TYR A 22 -8.71 -9.79 4.67
C TYR A 22 -8.07 -10.21 3.33
N ASP A 23 -6.92 -10.88 3.36
CA ASP A 23 -6.19 -11.24 2.13
C ASP A 23 -7.01 -12.14 1.21
N ARG A 24 -7.77 -13.08 1.78
CA ARG A 24 -8.63 -14.00 1.01
C ARG A 24 -9.71 -13.24 0.26
N TRP A 25 -10.44 -12.39 0.97
CA TRP A 25 -11.55 -11.64 0.38
C TRP A 25 -11.05 -10.52 -0.54
N ALA A 26 -9.95 -9.85 -0.19
CA ALA A 26 -9.31 -8.90 -1.08
C ALA A 26 -8.89 -9.55 -2.41
N ALA A 27 -8.30 -10.75 -2.37
CA ALA A 27 -7.96 -11.49 -3.58
C ALA A 27 -9.19 -11.88 -4.40
N ILE A 28 -10.25 -12.40 -3.76
CA ILE A 28 -11.49 -12.81 -4.44
C ILE A 28 -12.17 -11.58 -5.05
N LEU A 29 -12.41 -10.55 -4.26
CA LEU A 29 -13.10 -9.32 -4.70
C LEU A 29 -12.27 -8.48 -5.68
N SER A 30 -10.97 -8.67 -5.78
CA SER A 30 -10.13 -8.09 -6.83
C SER A 30 -9.96 -8.98 -8.05
N PHE A 31 -10.66 -10.12 -8.13
CA PHE A 31 -10.44 -11.14 -9.17
C PHE A 31 -8.96 -11.56 -9.28
N ALA A 32 -8.31 -11.76 -8.13
CA ALA A 32 -6.88 -12.08 -7.98
C ALA A 32 -5.92 -11.02 -8.57
N GLN A 33 -6.38 -9.78 -8.78
CA GLN A 33 -5.51 -8.71 -9.26
C GLN A 33 -4.60 -8.20 -8.14
N ASP A 34 -5.11 -8.01 -6.91
CA ASP A 34 -4.32 -7.53 -5.78
C ASP A 34 -3.03 -8.35 -5.55
N PRO A 35 -3.03 -9.70 -5.49
CA PRO A 35 -1.80 -10.46 -5.37
C PRO A 35 -0.82 -10.27 -6.54
N ARG A 36 -1.33 -10.03 -7.75
CA ARG A 36 -0.50 -9.78 -8.94
C ARG A 36 0.15 -8.40 -8.87
N TRP A 37 -0.58 -7.38 -8.40
CA TRP A 37 -0.05 -6.03 -8.24
C TRP A 37 1.02 -5.96 -7.15
N ARG A 38 0.81 -6.64 -6.01
CA ARG A 38 1.81 -6.76 -4.94
C ARG A 38 3.07 -7.48 -5.43
N ARG A 39 2.94 -8.52 -6.25
CA ARG A 39 4.09 -9.18 -6.87
C ARG A 39 4.86 -8.22 -7.77
N PHE A 40 4.15 -7.47 -8.62
CA PHE A 40 4.77 -6.46 -9.48
C PHE A 40 5.49 -5.38 -8.65
N LEU A 41 4.90 -4.90 -7.57
CA LEU A 41 5.56 -3.97 -6.64
C LEU A 41 6.87 -4.57 -6.10
N VAL A 42 6.82 -5.77 -5.54
CA VAL A 42 8.01 -6.46 -4.97
C VAL A 42 9.12 -6.63 -6.01
N GLU A 43 8.77 -6.91 -7.26
CA GLU A 43 9.75 -7.05 -8.36
C GLU A 43 10.52 -5.77 -8.67
N HIS A 44 9.98 -4.60 -8.27
CA HIS A 44 10.60 -3.29 -8.50
C HIS A 44 11.37 -2.75 -7.29
N VAL A 45 11.56 -3.58 -6.25
CA VAL A 45 12.39 -3.28 -5.09
C VAL A 45 13.46 -4.38 -4.92
N PRO A 46 14.41 -4.48 -5.86
CA PRO A 46 15.46 -5.48 -5.78
C PRO A 46 16.42 -5.17 -4.62
N VAL A 47 16.57 -6.12 -3.70
CA VAL A 47 17.44 -6.01 -2.52
C VAL A 47 18.21 -7.31 -2.29
N GLY A 48 19.31 -7.25 -1.52
CA GLY A 48 20.07 -8.43 -1.09
C GLY A 48 19.43 -9.16 0.10
N PRO A 49 19.91 -10.36 0.45
CA PRO A 49 19.35 -11.18 1.52
C PRO A 49 19.52 -10.59 2.93
N ASP A 50 20.52 -9.72 3.13
CA ASP A 50 20.77 -9.07 4.43
C ASP A 50 20.20 -7.65 4.50
N ALA A 51 19.47 -7.22 3.45
CA ALA A 51 18.90 -5.89 3.38
C ALA A 51 17.78 -5.71 4.41
N GLN A 52 17.67 -4.48 4.95
CA GLN A 52 16.58 -4.04 5.82
C GLN A 52 15.55 -3.29 5.00
N VAL A 53 14.35 -3.81 4.88
CA VAL A 53 13.26 -3.19 4.11
C VAL A 53 12.18 -2.67 5.03
N LEU A 54 11.75 -1.43 4.83
CA LEU A 54 10.58 -0.87 5.51
C LEU A 54 9.32 -1.10 4.66
N ASP A 55 8.31 -1.76 5.23
CA ASP A 55 6.99 -1.95 4.60
C ASP A 55 5.93 -1.18 5.38
N VAL A 56 5.50 -0.04 4.86
CA VAL A 56 4.57 0.87 5.54
C VAL A 56 3.13 0.58 5.08
N ALA A 57 2.18 0.67 6.00
CA ALA A 57 0.83 0.15 5.85
C ALA A 57 0.87 -1.34 5.48
N THR A 58 1.68 -2.10 6.23
CA THR A 58 1.95 -3.52 5.95
C THR A 58 0.69 -4.40 6.02
N GLY A 59 -0.36 -3.93 6.72
CA GLY A 59 -1.62 -4.63 6.89
C GLY A 59 -1.41 -6.01 7.48
N THR A 60 -1.84 -7.04 6.75
CA THR A 60 -1.66 -8.45 7.12
C THR A 60 -0.28 -9.02 6.74
N GLY A 61 0.68 -8.16 6.37
CA GLY A 61 2.06 -8.54 6.04
C GLY A 61 2.21 -9.24 4.68
N ALA A 62 1.32 -8.99 3.72
CA ALA A 62 1.35 -9.69 2.44
C ALA A 62 2.56 -9.29 1.58
N ILE A 63 2.89 -7.98 1.52
CA ILE A 63 4.09 -7.47 0.82
C ILE A 63 5.35 -7.92 1.58
N ALA A 64 5.39 -7.76 2.90
CA ALA A 64 6.51 -8.18 3.74
C ALA A 64 6.88 -9.65 3.52
N ARG A 65 5.89 -10.56 3.57
CA ARG A 65 6.10 -11.99 3.29
C ARG A 65 6.60 -12.25 1.87
N ALA A 66 6.12 -11.51 0.89
CA ALA A 66 6.55 -11.64 -0.50
C ALA A 66 8.00 -11.19 -0.70
N LEU A 67 8.42 -10.09 -0.06
CA LEU A 67 9.80 -9.60 -0.04
C LEU A 67 10.76 -10.65 0.54
N VAL A 68 10.45 -11.18 1.74
CA VAL A 68 11.28 -12.20 2.37
C VAL A 68 11.38 -13.45 1.52
N ARG A 69 10.28 -13.95 0.96
CA ARG A 69 10.28 -15.14 0.10
C ARG A 69 11.08 -14.95 -1.18
N ARG A 70 11.10 -13.75 -1.74
CA ARG A 70 11.80 -13.45 -2.99
C ARG A 70 13.29 -13.18 -2.79
N TYR A 71 13.62 -12.42 -1.74
CA TYR A 71 14.96 -11.87 -1.57
C TYR A 71 15.70 -12.39 -0.33
N GLY A 72 14.99 -13.01 0.61
CA GLY A 72 15.57 -13.45 1.89
C GLY A 72 15.90 -12.29 2.85
N CYS A 73 15.46 -11.06 2.54
CA CYS A 73 15.74 -9.85 3.30
C CYS A 73 15.05 -9.85 4.67
N HIS A 74 15.40 -8.87 5.51
CA HIS A 74 14.68 -8.55 6.73
C HIS A 74 13.67 -7.44 6.45
N VAL A 75 12.49 -7.50 7.07
CA VAL A 75 11.44 -6.51 6.89
C VAL A 75 10.97 -5.98 8.23
N VAL A 76 10.88 -4.66 8.35
CA VAL A 76 10.13 -3.98 9.41
C VAL A 76 8.79 -3.55 8.81
N GLY A 77 7.72 -4.22 9.20
CA GLY A 77 6.35 -3.92 8.77
C GLY A 77 5.69 -2.98 9.78
N VAL A 78 5.23 -1.83 9.33
CA VAL A 78 4.52 -0.85 10.16
C VAL A 78 3.08 -0.74 9.73
N ASP A 79 2.15 -0.77 10.67
CA ASP A 79 0.73 -0.50 10.45
C ASP A 79 0.11 0.18 11.67
N GLN A 80 -0.89 1.02 11.45
CA GLN A 80 -1.60 1.71 12.51
C GLN A 80 -2.72 0.88 13.15
N SER A 81 -3.10 -0.25 12.54
CA SER A 81 -4.19 -1.13 13.00
C SER A 81 -3.63 -2.31 13.79
N PRO A 82 -3.88 -2.39 15.11
CA PRO A 82 -3.51 -3.56 15.91
C PRO A 82 -4.12 -4.86 15.37
N GLN A 83 -5.35 -4.80 14.84
CA GLN A 83 -6.06 -5.96 14.30
C GLN A 83 -5.41 -6.48 13.02
N MET A 84 -4.93 -5.57 12.13
CA MET A 84 -4.16 -5.95 10.96
C MET A 84 -2.83 -6.61 11.35
N LEU A 85 -2.14 -6.05 12.35
CA LEU A 85 -0.88 -6.62 12.83
C LEU A 85 -1.07 -7.98 13.52
N GLU A 86 -2.19 -8.20 14.20
CA GLU A 86 -2.52 -9.52 14.75
C GLU A 86 -2.67 -10.56 13.64
N GLY A 87 -3.45 -10.23 12.60
CA GLY A 87 -3.56 -11.05 11.40
C GLY A 87 -2.23 -11.25 10.67
N ALA A 88 -1.34 -10.26 10.69
CA ALA A 88 0.02 -10.39 10.14
C ALA A 88 0.87 -11.37 10.95
N ARG A 89 0.89 -11.26 12.28
CA ARG A 89 1.65 -12.17 13.17
C ARG A 89 1.26 -13.63 12.93
N GLU A 90 -0.04 -13.91 12.85
CA GLU A 90 -0.53 -15.26 12.59
C GLU A 90 -0.03 -15.81 11.25
N ARG A 91 -0.10 -15.01 10.18
CA ARG A 91 0.31 -15.44 8.82
C ARG A 91 1.81 -15.55 8.66
N ILE A 92 2.58 -14.67 9.30
CA ILE A 92 4.02 -14.68 9.32
C ILE A 92 4.50 -15.91 10.09
N GLY A 93 3.90 -16.22 11.25
CA GLY A 93 4.19 -17.41 12.03
C GLY A 93 3.88 -18.71 11.28
N LYS A 94 2.69 -18.81 10.66
CA LYS A 94 2.31 -19.95 9.80
C LYS A 94 3.26 -20.14 8.61
N ALA A 95 3.85 -19.06 8.13
CA ALA A 95 4.80 -19.09 7.01
C ALA A 95 6.25 -19.39 7.44
N GLY A 96 6.55 -19.46 8.75
CA GLY A 96 7.90 -19.65 9.29
C GLY A 96 8.84 -18.47 9.02
N LEU A 97 8.30 -17.23 9.01
CA LEU A 97 9.06 -16.02 8.65
C LEU A 97 9.25 -15.05 9.83
N SER A 98 8.96 -15.48 11.06
CA SER A 98 9.01 -14.62 12.26
C SER A 98 10.43 -14.08 12.55
N ASP A 99 11.46 -14.79 12.18
CA ASP A 99 12.86 -14.35 12.36
C ASP A 99 13.30 -13.29 11.33
N ARG A 100 12.51 -13.07 10.29
CA ARG A 100 12.82 -12.14 9.19
C ARG A 100 11.88 -10.93 9.10
N ILE A 101 10.75 -10.97 9.81
CA ILE A 101 9.75 -9.91 9.75
C ILE A 101 9.42 -9.43 11.17
N GLU A 102 9.80 -8.19 11.46
CA GLU A 102 9.41 -7.49 12.67
C GLU A 102 8.14 -6.66 12.37
N LEU A 103 7.17 -6.65 13.29
CA LEU A 103 5.95 -5.87 13.16
C LEU A 103 5.90 -4.78 14.23
N ARG A 104 5.66 -3.54 13.81
CA ARG A 104 5.53 -2.36 14.69
C ARG A 104 4.19 -1.69 14.51
N LEU A 105 3.57 -1.31 15.62
CA LEU A 105 2.41 -0.43 15.60
C LEU A 105 2.90 1.01 15.43
N GLY A 106 2.40 1.72 14.42
CA GLY A 106 2.79 3.09 14.14
C GLY A 106 1.99 3.72 13.02
N ASN A 107 1.96 5.06 13.02
CA ASN A 107 1.36 5.85 11.95
C ASN A 107 2.45 6.23 10.93
N ALA A 108 2.15 6.09 9.63
CA ALA A 108 3.08 6.43 8.54
C ALA A 108 3.55 7.89 8.56
N GLU A 109 2.74 8.80 9.10
CA GLU A 109 3.02 10.24 9.18
C GLU A 109 3.84 10.64 10.42
N GLU A 110 4.10 9.69 11.35
CA GLU A 110 4.73 9.96 12.66
C GLU A 110 5.80 8.91 13.01
N LEU A 111 6.52 8.39 12.02
CA LEU A 111 7.55 7.38 12.25
C LEU A 111 8.83 8.01 12.80
N ASP A 112 9.14 7.71 14.07
CA ASP A 112 10.41 8.06 14.70
C ASP A 112 11.45 6.94 14.45
N LEU A 113 12.05 6.98 13.27
CA LEU A 113 13.08 6.04 12.83
C LEU A 113 14.28 6.82 12.29
N ALA A 114 15.48 6.23 12.43
CA ALA A 114 16.71 6.88 12.01
C ALA A 114 16.77 7.08 10.48
N GLU A 115 17.25 8.25 10.05
CA GLU A 115 17.46 8.53 8.63
C GLU A 115 18.44 7.55 8.00
N GLY A 116 18.12 7.05 6.77
CA GLY A 116 18.96 6.14 6.02
C GLY A 116 19.12 4.76 6.65
N SER A 117 18.27 4.38 7.60
CA SER A 117 18.35 3.10 8.31
C SER A 117 17.82 1.90 7.51
N PHE A 118 17.16 2.15 6.38
CA PHE A 118 16.61 1.10 5.53
C PHE A 118 17.26 1.09 4.15
N ASP A 119 17.44 -0.10 3.60
CA ASP A 119 17.92 -0.30 2.23
C ASP A 119 16.86 -0.03 1.19
N ALA A 120 15.58 -0.23 1.53
CA ALA A 120 14.46 -0.05 0.63
C ALA A 120 13.15 0.25 1.37
N LEU A 121 12.15 0.74 0.62
CA LEU A 121 10.81 1.07 1.11
C LEU A 121 9.73 0.46 0.22
N THR A 122 8.70 -0.10 0.83
CA THR A 122 7.44 -0.46 0.17
C THR A 122 6.25 0.12 0.92
N ALA A 123 5.19 0.49 0.18
CA ALA A 123 3.90 0.77 0.79
C ALA A 123 2.75 0.37 -0.17
N GLY A 124 1.76 -0.31 0.37
CA GLY A 124 0.56 -0.69 -0.37
C GLY A 124 -0.67 0.02 0.15
N TYR A 125 -1.36 0.77 -0.74
CA TYR A 125 -2.62 1.45 -0.44
C TYR A 125 -2.51 2.50 0.68
N LEU A 126 -1.36 3.20 0.77
CA LEU A 126 -1.09 4.19 1.80
C LEU A 126 -1.59 5.59 1.44
N LEU A 127 -1.21 6.09 0.25
CA LEU A 127 -1.28 7.53 -0.06
C LEU A 127 -2.70 8.11 -0.09
N ARG A 128 -3.72 7.29 -0.25
CA ARG A 128 -5.12 7.72 -0.18
C ARG A 128 -5.62 7.98 1.25
N TYR A 129 -4.84 7.60 2.25
CA TYR A 129 -5.22 7.62 3.66
C TYR A 129 -4.35 8.53 4.52
N VAL A 130 -3.44 9.28 3.89
CA VAL A 130 -2.62 10.29 4.56
C VAL A 130 -3.15 11.69 4.27
N ASP A 131 -2.95 12.60 5.21
CA ASP A 131 -3.43 13.98 5.08
C ASP A 131 -2.57 14.80 4.11
N ASP A 132 -1.25 14.58 4.10
CA ASP A 132 -0.29 15.24 3.22
C ASP A 132 0.61 14.19 2.51
N PRO A 133 0.25 13.74 1.29
CA PRO A 133 1.04 12.77 0.55
C PRO A 133 2.47 13.20 0.24
N LEU A 134 2.71 14.50 -0.03
CA LEU A 134 4.06 14.99 -0.33
C LEU A 134 4.95 14.92 0.91
N ARG A 135 4.47 15.42 2.03
CA ARG A 135 5.18 15.37 3.30
C ARG A 135 5.43 13.93 3.72
N THR A 136 4.40 13.09 3.69
CA THR A 136 4.51 11.67 4.07
C THR A 136 5.57 10.96 3.25
N VAL A 137 5.56 11.11 1.91
CA VAL A 137 6.57 10.47 1.05
C VAL A 137 7.96 11.03 1.32
N THR A 138 8.08 12.35 1.55
CA THR A 138 9.37 12.99 1.88
C THR A 138 9.95 12.38 3.16
N ASP A 139 9.15 12.28 4.21
CA ASP A 139 9.56 11.72 5.49
C ASP A 139 9.90 10.22 5.39
N LEU A 140 9.12 9.44 4.64
CA LEU A 140 9.39 8.03 4.40
C LEU A 140 10.66 7.81 3.56
N LEU A 141 10.88 8.60 2.51
CA LEU A 141 12.10 8.48 1.69
C LEU A 141 13.37 8.83 2.47
N ARG A 142 13.29 9.73 3.47
CA ARG A 142 14.44 10.03 4.36
C ARG A 142 14.89 8.80 5.15
N LEU A 143 14.01 7.85 5.44
CA LEU A 143 14.34 6.62 6.15
C LEU A 143 15.14 5.63 5.29
N VAL A 144 15.04 5.73 3.96
CA VAL A 144 15.77 4.89 3.00
C VAL A 144 17.16 5.48 2.77
N ARG A 145 18.20 4.67 2.65
CA ARG A 145 19.55 5.12 2.27
C ARG A 145 19.56 5.81 0.89
N PRO A 146 20.45 6.78 0.63
CA PRO A 146 20.61 7.36 -0.70
C PRO A 146 20.82 6.28 -1.78
N GLY A 147 20.09 6.38 -2.89
CA GLY A 147 20.10 5.36 -3.96
C GLY A 147 19.29 4.10 -3.66
N GLY A 148 18.72 3.94 -2.45
CA GLY A 148 17.88 2.80 -2.12
C GLY A 148 16.55 2.81 -2.89
N PRO A 149 16.07 1.64 -3.37
CA PRO A 149 14.82 1.56 -4.13
C PRO A 149 13.58 1.72 -3.25
N PHE A 150 12.51 2.23 -3.86
CA PHE A 150 11.19 2.23 -3.27
C PHE A 150 10.12 1.84 -4.28
N ALA A 151 8.99 1.31 -3.81
CA ALA A 151 7.80 1.10 -4.62
C ALA A 151 6.52 1.30 -3.81
N LEU A 152 5.57 1.99 -4.44
CA LEU A 152 4.25 2.31 -3.90
C LEU A 152 3.17 1.69 -4.78
N LEU A 153 2.15 1.10 -4.17
CA LEU A 153 0.99 0.53 -4.87
C LEU A 153 -0.28 1.25 -4.40
N ASP A 154 -1.10 1.68 -5.33
CA ASP A 154 -2.46 2.11 -5.02
C ASP A 154 -3.45 1.68 -6.13
N PHE A 155 -4.73 1.88 -5.87
CA PHE A 155 -5.75 1.75 -6.91
C PHE A 155 -5.71 2.96 -7.85
N SER A 156 -6.26 2.78 -9.05
CA SER A 156 -6.38 3.83 -10.06
C SER A 156 -7.67 3.64 -10.86
N VAL A 157 -8.05 4.65 -11.61
CA VAL A 157 -9.22 4.60 -12.50
C VAL A 157 -8.75 4.27 -13.93
N PRO A 158 -9.37 3.29 -14.61
CA PRO A 158 -9.02 2.95 -15.98
C PRO A 158 -9.09 4.17 -16.93
N PRO A 159 -8.05 4.40 -17.76
CA PRO A 159 -8.05 5.51 -18.72
C PRO A 159 -8.98 5.26 -19.91
N ASN A 160 -9.17 3.99 -20.32
CA ASN A 160 -10.06 3.63 -21.40
C ASN A 160 -11.53 3.77 -20.97
N ILE A 161 -12.38 4.38 -21.82
CA ILE A 161 -13.77 4.70 -21.49
C ILE A 161 -14.60 3.42 -21.19
N ALA A 162 -14.45 2.37 -21.99
CA ALA A 162 -15.20 1.12 -21.79
C ALA A 162 -14.76 0.41 -20.50
N ALA A 163 -13.45 0.30 -20.27
CA ALA A 163 -12.90 -0.26 -19.03
C ALA A 163 -13.31 0.57 -17.82
N ARG A 164 -13.33 1.90 -17.93
CA ARG A 164 -13.79 2.82 -16.88
C ARG A 164 -15.27 2.63 -16.55
N GLY A 165 -16.11 2.48 -17.57
CA GLY A 165 -17.54 2.20 -17.38
C GLY A 165 -17.75 0.89 -16.59
N LEU A 166 -17.07 -0.18 -16.99
CA LEU A 166 -17.12 -1.48 -16.28
C LEU A 166 -16.58 -1.37 -14.86
N TRP A 167 -15.47 -0.64 -14.67
CA TRP A 167 -14.89 -0.37 -13.36
C TRP A 167 -15.86 0.39 -12.44
N HIS A 168 -16.54 1.42 -12.95
CA HIS A 168 -17.55 2.17 -12.20
C HIS A 168 -18.76 1.30 -11.84
N LEU A 169 -19.21 0.45 -12.74
CA LEU A 169 -20.29 -0.50 -12.47
C LEU A 169 -19.88 -1.48 -11.38
N TYR A 170 -18.68 -2.07 -11.52
CA TYR A 170 -18.17 -3.02 -10.54
C TYR A 170 -17.97 -2.38 -9.16
N THR A 171 -17.25 -1.26 -9.08
CA THR A 171 -16.95 -0.61 -7.80
C THR A 171 -18.16 0.11 -7.19
N GLY A 172 -19.14 0.52 -7.99
CA GLY A 172 -20.34 1.20 -7.52
C GLY A 172 -21.48 0.28 -7.12
N VAL A 173 -21.58 -0.89 -7.73
CA VAL A 173 -22.67 -1.86 -7.51
C VAL A 173 -22.11 -3.22 -7.13
N GLY A 174 -21.26 -3.80 -7.98
CA GLY A 174 -20.77 -5.15 -7.79
C GLY A 174 -20.04 -5.36 -6.47
N LEU A 175 -19.07 -4.50 -6.17
CA LEU A 175 -18.26 -4.62 -4.96
C LEU A 175 -19.06 -4.43 -3.66
N PRO A 176 -19.95 -3.42 -3.52
CA PRO A 176 -20.82 -3.32 -2.35
C PRO A 176 -21.76 -4.52 -2.18
N VAL A 177 -22.34 -5.04 -3.28
CA VAL A 177 -23.25 -6.19 -3.23
C VAL A 177 -22.49 -7.46 -2.85
N LEU A 178 -21.39 -7.76 -3.52
CA LEU A 178 -20.56 -8.93 -3.20
C LEU A 178 -19.95 -8.81 -1.81
N GLY A 179 -19.51 -7.62 -1.41
CA GLY A 179 -19.02 -7.35 -0.07
C GLY A 179 -20.08 -7.64 1.00
N ARG A 180 -21.35 -7.27 0.75
CA ARG A 180 -22.46 -7.56 1.67
C ARG A 180 -22.71 -9.07 1.84
N MET A 181 -22.45 -9.86 0.81
CA MET A 181 -22.55 -11.32 0.91
C MET A 181 -21.46 -11.93 1.79
N VAL A 182 -20.34 -11.22 1.95
CA VAL A 182 -19.24 -11.61 2.85
C VAL A 182 -19.52 -11.15 4.28
N SER A 183 -19.70 -9.83 4.47
CA SER A 183 -20.07 -9.23 5.76
C SER A 183 -20.52 -7.77 5.59
N PRO A 184 -21.19 -7.16 6.61
CA PRO A 184 -21.49 -5.74 6.61
C PRO A 184 -20.22 -4.87 6.46
N ALA A 185 -19.12 -5.22 7.11
CA ALA A 185 -17.86 -4.48 7.03
C ALA A 185 -17.28 -4.47 5.60
N TRP A 186 -17.36 -5.57 4.86
CA TRP A 186 -16.96 -5.61 3.45
C TRP A 186 -17.87 -4.79 2.54
N ALA A 187 -19.16 -4.67 2.87
CA ALA A 187 -20.05 -3.76 2.15
C ALA A 187 -19.67 -2.28 2.36
N ASP A 188 -19.25 -1.92 3.59
CA ASP A 188 -18.78 -0.57 3.91
C ASP A 188 -17.50 -0.24 3.15
N VAL A 189 -16.54 -1.16 3.13
CA VAL A 189 -15.33 -1.04 2.28
C VAL A 189 -15.71 -0.85 0.81
N GLY A 190 -16.61 -1.66 0.28
CA GLY A 190 -17.07 -1.55 -1.10
C GLY A 190 -17.66 -0.18 -1.43
N ARG A 191 -18.45 0.40 -0.52
CA ARG A 191 -19.03 1.74 -0.69
C ARG A 191 -17.98 2.86 -0.60
N TYR A 192 -17.00 2.70 0.27
CA TYR A 192 -15.94 3.69 0.50
C TYR A 192 -14.92 3.75 -0.64
N LEU A 193 -14.55 2.59 -1.22
CA LEU A 193 -13.44 2.50 -2.17
C LEU A 193 -13.64 3.36 -3.42
N ARG A 194 -14.83 3.31 -4.05
CA ARG A 194 -15.06 4.04 -5.31
C ARG A 194 -14.83 5.55 -5.20
N PRO A 195 -15.48 6.29 -4.28
CA PRO A 195 -15.25 7.72 -4.15
C PRO A 195 -13.81 8.04 -3.77
N SER A 196 -13.21 7.29 -2.85
CA SER A 196 -11.83 7.48 -2.40
C SER A 196 -10.82 7.29 -3.56
N ILE A 197 -10.95 6.21 -4.33
CA ILE A 197 -10.08 5.95 -5.49
C ILE A 197 -10.24 7.04 -6.55
N THR A 198 -11.49 7.43 -6.85
CA THR A 198 -11.76 8.44 -7.88
C THR A 198 -11.19 9.80 -7.50
N ALA A 199 -11.33 10.21 -6.23
CA ALA A 199 -10.77 11.45 -5.73
C ALA A 199 -9.23 11.45 -5.79
N PHE A 200 -8.60 10.37 -5.37
CA PHE A 200 -7.15 10.23 -5.39
C PHE A 200 -6.59 10.21 -6.82
N ASP A 201 -7.16 9.40 -7.75
CA ASP A 201 -6.71 9.34 -9.15
C ASP A 201 -6.91 10.67 -9.89
N ALA A 202 -7.91 11.46 -9.50
CA ALA A 202 -8.13 12.81 -10.05
C ALA A 202 -7.10 13.82 -9.52
N ALA A 203 -6.74 13.74 -8.23
CA ALA A 203 -5.73 14.61 -7.61
C ALA A 203 -4.32 14.23 -8.04
N TYR A 204 -4.03 12.93 -8.12
CA TYR A 204 -2.70 12.38 -8.40
C TYR A 204 -2.73 11.37 -9.57
N PRO A 205 -3.11 11.78 -10.80
CA PRO A 205 -2.93 10.92 -11.97
C PRO A 205 -1.43 10.58 -12.14
N PRO A 206 -1.05 9.53 -12.88
CA PRO A 206 0.35 9.07 -12.95
C PRO A 206 1.40 10.15 -13.20
N PRO A 207 1.18 11.18 -14.07
CA PRO A 207 2.14 12.27 -14.20
C PRO A 207 2.28 13.10 -12.92
N ALA A 208 1.16 13.49 -12.28
CA ALA A 208 1.18 14.29 -11.05
C ALA A 208 1.78 13.50 -9.87
N LEU A 209 1.46 12.20 -9.75
CA LEU A 209 2.10 11.32 -8.75
C LEU A 209 3.62 11.24 -8.98
N ARG A 210 4.06 11.17 -10.25
CA ARG A 210 5.48 11.17 -10.57
C ARG A 210 6.17 12.47 -10.16
N GLU A 211 5.54 13.62 -10.40
CA GLU A 211 6.04 14.93 -9.98
C GLU A 211 6.14 15.04 -8.46
N LEU A 212 5.08 14.63 -7.74
CA LEU A 212 5.09 14.58 -6.28
C LEU A 212 6.26 13.75 -5.74
N LEU A 213 6.51 12.58 -6.32
CA LEU A 213 7.61 11.71 -5.88
C LEU A 213 8.97 12.33 -6.16
N LEU A 214 9.15 13.02 -7.28
CA LEU A 214 10.39 13.76 -7.59
C LEU A 214 10.60 14.91 -6.61
N GLU A 215 9.56 15.67 -6.29
CA GLU A 215 9.58 16.75 -5.31
C GLU A 215 9.91 16.23 -3.92
N ALA A 216 9.38 15.07 -3.53
CA ALA A 216 9.67 14.38 -2.27
C ALA A 216 11.12 13.88 -2.14
N GLY A 217 11.95 14.03 -3.18
CA GLY A 217 13.36 13.62 -3.16
C GLY A 217 13.63 12.24 -3.78
N ALA A 218 12.71 11.73 -4.60
CA ALA A 218 12.95 10.54 -5.39
C ALA A 218 13.70 10.88 -6.71
N ALA A 219 14.35 9.88 -7.28
CA ALA A 219 14.95 9.91 -8.62
C ALA A 219 14.54 8.66 -9.41
N ASN A 220 14.69 8.73 -10.74
CA ASN A 220 14.37 7.63 -11.67
C ASN A 220 12.94 7.09 -11.50
N VAL A 221 12.00 8.00 -11.23
CA VAL A 221 10.60 7.65 -10.94
C VAL A 221 9.89 7.15 -12.19
N ASN A 222 9.30 5.98 -12.09
CA ASN A 222 8.45 5.34 -13.08
C ASN A 222 7.07 5.08 -12.50
N THR A 223 6.05 5.05 -13.36
CA THR A 223 4.68 4.69 -12.98
C THR A 223 4.09 3.72 -13.99
N ARG A 224 3.30 2.76 -13.54
CA ARG A 224 2.60 1.83 -14.43
C ARG A 224 1.22 1.50 -13.90
N ARG A 225 0.21 1.70 -14.76
CA ARG A 225 -1.13 1.16 -14.54
C ARG A 225 -1.19 -0.33 -14.86
N LEU A 226 -1.82 -1.10 -14.00
CA LEU A 226 -1.99 -2.55 -14.11
C LEU A 226 -3.47 -2.89 -14.30
N SER A 227 -3.75 -4.08 -14.88
CA SER A 227 -5.11 -4.62 -15.00
C SER A 227 -6.09 -3.62 -15.62
N LEU A 228 -5.85 -3.23 -16.86
CA LEU A 228 -6.62 -2.23 -17.61
C LEU A 228 -6.65 -0.83 -16.96
N GLY A 229 -5.88 -0.62 -15.90
CA GLY A 229 -5.77 0.65 -15.20
C GLY A 229 -6.41 0.67 -13.81
N GLY A 230 -6.84 -0.46 -13.27
CA GLY A 230 -7.42 -0.53 -11.92
C GLY A 230 -6.41 -0.49 -10.79
N GLY A 231 -5.14 -0.80 -11.05
CA GLY A 231 -4.02 -0.65 -10.13
C GLY A 231 -2.97 0.29 -10.69
N LEU A 232 -2.22 0.96 -9.81
CA LEU A 232 -1.11 1.84 -10.14
C LEU A 232 0.08 1.50 -9.24
N VAL A 233 1.23 1.21 -9.85
CA VAL A 233 2.50 1.09 -9.12
C VAL A 233 3.41 2.23 -9.56
N ALA A 234 4.01 2.91 -8.59
CA ALA A 234 5.06 3.89 -8.77
C ALA A 234 6.32 3.40 -8.07
N TRP A 235 7.48 3.52 -8.73
CA TRP A 235 8.75 3.08 -8.16
C TRP A 235 9.91 3.95 -8.63
N GLY A 236 10.99 3.93 -7.89
CA GLY A 236 12.20 4.69 -8.16
C GLY A 236 13.26 4.43 -7.09
N VAL A 237 14.14 5.38 -6.90
CA VAL A 237 15.17 5.35 -5.85
C VAL A 237 15.14 6.65 -5.05
N ARG A 238 15.58 6.63 -3.78
CA ARG A 238 15.90 7.89 -3.07
C ARG A 238 17.05 8.59 -3.81
N ALA A 239 16.90 9.88 -4.08
CA ALA A 239 17.96 10.65 -4.72
C ALA A 239 19.25 10.64 -3.87
N VAL A 240 20.38 10.58 -4.56
CA VAL A 240 21.71 10.80 -3.98
C VAL A 240 21.94 12.33 -4.00
N ARG A 241 21.84 12.96 -2.84
CA ARG A 241 22.19 14.37 -2.67
C ARG A 241 23.63 14.49 -2.21
#